data_cc75b46eb24e4de142e13274b2647751
#
_entry.id   cc75b46eb24e4de142e13274b2647751
#
_cell.length_a   1.000
_cell.length_b   1.000
_cell.length_c   1.000
_cell.angle_alpha   90.00
_cell.angle_beta   90.00
_cell.angle_gamma   90.00
#
_symmetry.space_group_name_H-M   'P 1'
#
loop_
_entity.id
_entity.type
_entity.pdbx_description
1 polymer ?
#
loop_
_entity_poly.entity_id
_entity_poly.type
_entity_poly.pdbx_seq_one_letter_code
_entity_poly.pdbx_strand_id
1 'polypeptide(L)'
;MQQEANDIQTNTHDINSIVGSIKGDVEELKSTVKNNMIVAQAAKYTIYNINNRVFCGLAKLDHVVFKNNLYGMVFGLNSFDITSHKNCRLGKWYYEGAGKENFANTSGYRALESHHASVHAEANDLVKAVQEDHITDSKYLEHKVHLMEDSAKHVKENIDKMFYEKQDELNKIIEKIQKGE
;
A
#
# COMPACT_ATOMS: atom_id res chain seq x y z
N MET A 1 -24.53 17.51 70.01
CA MET A 1 -25.64 17.40 69.02
C MET A 1 -25.64 18.56 67.99
N GLN A 2 -25.69 19.90 68.40
CA GLN A 2 -25.72 20.99 67.40
C GLN A 2 -24.42 21.16 66.60
N GLN A 3 -23.26 20.94 67.24
CA GLN A 3 -21.96 20.99 66.59
C GLN A 3 -21.78 19.86 65.58
N GLU A 4 -22.13 18.65 65.96
CA GLU A 4 -22.06 17.46 65.10
C GLU A 4 -22.98 17.58 63.87
N ALA A 5 -24.17 18.19 64.02
CA ALA A 5 -25.07 18.44 62.93
C ALA A 5 -24.48 19.47 61.90
N ASN A 6 -23.80 20.51 62.40
CA ASN A 6 -23.13 21.49 61.58
C ASN A 6 -21.92 20.86 60.82
N ASP A 7 -21.13 20.03 61.52
CA ASP A 7 -19.99 19.34 60.92
C ASP A 7 -20.43 18.37 59.81
N ILE A 8 -21.56 17.64 60.05
CA ILE A 8 -22.15 16.77 59.00
C ILE A 8 -22.63 17.59 57.80
N GLN A 9 -23.25 18.74 58.04
CA GLN A 9 -23.73 19.61 56.94
C GLN A 9 -22.58 20.16 56.11
N THR A 10 -21.48 20.58 56.73
CA THR A 10 -20.25 21.03 56.04
C THR A 10 -19.63 19.92 55.24
N ASN A 11 -19.42 18.74 55.86
CA ASN A 11 -18.86 17.59 55.17
C ASN A 11 -19.73 17.15 53.99
N THR A 12 -21.05 17.20 54.10
CA THR A 12 -21.97 16.89 53.00
C THR A 12 -21.83 17.88 51.87
N HIS A 13 -21.65 19.16 52.15
CA HIS A 13 -21.42 20.18 51.13
C HIS A 13 -20.10 19.94 50.39
N ASP A 14 -19.04 19.65 51.14
CA ASP A 14 -17.71 19.38 50.57
C ASP A 14 -17.72 18.11 49.68
N ILE A 15 -18.37 17.06 50.16
CA ILE A 15 -18.56 15.82 49.37
C ILE A 15 -19.31 16.12 48.07
N ASN A 16 -20.40 16.89 48.10
CA ASN A 16 -21.15 17.26 46.92
C ASN A 16 -20.29 18.05 45.92
N SER A 17 -19.46 18.98 46.42
CA SER A 17 -18.51 19.73 45.60
C SER A 17 -17.48 18.84 44.93
N ILE A 18 -16.89 17.88 45.67
CA ILE A 18 -15.93 16.88 45.15
C ILE A 18 -16.58 15.99 44.12
N VAL A 19 -17.80 15.50 44.37
CA VAL A 19 -18.56 14.70 43.43
C VAL A 19 -18.84 15.48 42.14
N GLY A 20 -19.15 16.75 42.24
CA GLY A 20 -19.33 17.64 41.07
C GLY A 20 -18.04 17.76 40.24
N SER A 21 -16.89 17.93 40.89
CA SER A 21 -15.58 18.00 40.23
C SER A 21 -15.24 16.68 39.55
N ILE A 22 -15.38 15.55 40.24
CA ILE A 22 -15.14 14.21 39.69
C ILE A 22 -16.00 13.97 38.44
N LYS A 23 -17.27 14.40 38.47
CA LYS A 23 -18.16 14.27 37.29
C LYS A 23 -17.62 15.06 36.09
N GLY A 24 -17.11 16.29 36.33
CA GLY A 24 -16.47 17.09 35.30
C GLY A 24 -15.23 16.39 34.71
N ASP A 25 -14.35 15.89 35.60
CA ASP A 25 -13.13 15.19 35.20
C ASP A 25 -13.43 13.92 34.38
N VAL A 26 -14.50 13.18 34.74
CA VAL A 26 -14.94 12.00 33.99
C VAL A 26 -15.42 12.38 32.59
N GLU A 27 -16.16 13.47 32.40
CA GLU A 27 -16.58 13.91 31.07
C GLU A 27 -15.39 14.39 30.21
N GLU A 28 -14.42 15.09 30.80
CA GLU A 28 -13.17 15.47 30.14
C GLU A 28 -12.35 14.24 29.72
N LEU A 29 -12.25 13.24 30.60
CA LEU A 29 -11.57 11.98 30.31
C LEU A 29 -12.25 11.22 29.15
N LYS A 30 -13.58 11.14 29.13
CA LYS A 30 -14.33 10.54 28.01
C LYS A 30 -14.01 11.23 26.68
N SER A 31 -14.00 12.58 26.68
CA SER A 31 -13.66 13.35 25.49
C SER A 31 -12.25 13.06 25.01
N THR A 32 -11.30 13.05 25.95
CA THR A 32 -9.88 12.73 25.67
C THR A 32 -9.72 11.33 25.10
N VAL A 33 -10.35 10.32 25.69
CA VAL A 33 -10.33 8.93 25.19
C VAL A 33 -10.92 8.85 23.77
N LYS A 34 -12.05 9.51 23.52
CA LYS A 34 -12.66 9.55 22.18
C LYS A 34 -11.70 10.17 21.15
N ASN A 35 -11.07 11.29 21.48
CA ASN A 35 -10.12 11.96 20.61
C ASN A 35 -8.89 11.07 20.34
N ASN A 36 -8.35 10.41 21.36
CA ASN A 36 -7.23 9.49 21.21
C ASN A 36 -7.59 8.30 20.30
N MET A 37 -8.79 7.77 20.38
CA MET A 37 -9.26 6.71 19.48
C MET A 37 -9.31 7.19 18.02
N ILE A 38 -9.82 8.40 17.76
CA ILE A 38 -9.86 9.01 16.42
C ILE A 38 -8.44 9.16 15.86
N VAL A 39 -7.51 9.71 16.65
CA VAL A 39 -6.11 9.90 16.26
C VAL A 39 -5.43 8.55 15.98
N ALA A 40 -5.63 7.56 16.84
CA ALA A 40 -5.05 6.23 16.66
C ALA A 40 -5.57 5.55 15.38
N GLN A 41 -6.85 5.70 15.08
CA GLN A 41 -7.45 5.14 13.87
C GLN A 41 -6.95 5.85 12.61
N ALA A 42 -6.85 7.17 12.61
CA ALA A 42 -6.28 7.93 11.51
C ALA A 42 -4.80 7.56 11.28
N ALA A 43 -4.01 7.42 12.34
CA ALA A 43 -2.61 6.97 12.28
C ALA A 43 -2.49 5.56 11.64
N LYS A 44 -3.38 4.63 12.00
CA LYS A 44 -3.42 3.29 11.40
C LYS A 44 -3.59 3.36 9.88
N TYR A 45 -4.53 4.14 9.38
CA TYR A 45 -4.74 4.29 7.93
C TYR A 45 -3.59 5.02 7.23
N THR A 46 -2.96 5.98 7.91
CA THR A 46 -1.78 6.66 7.39
C THR A 46 -0.61 5.69 7.22
N ILE A 47 -0.33 4.86 8.22
CA ILE A 47 0.71 3.82 8.15
C ILE A 47 0.41 2.82 7.03
N TYR A 48 -0.84 2.39 6.89
CA TYR A 48 -1.27 1.51 5.82
C TYR A 48 -1.01 2.15 4.43
N ASN A 49 -1.33 3.42 4.25
CA ASN A 49 -1.07 4.16 3.01
C ASN A 49 0.43 4.26 2.69
N ILE A 50 1.27 4.54 3.71
CA ILE A 50 2.73 4.57 3.57
C ILE A 50 3.25 3.20 3.11
N ASN A 51 2.81 2.11 3.73
CA ASN A 51 3.22 0.75 3.36
C ASN A 51 2.85 0.42 1.91
N ASN A 52 1.65 0.78 1.47
CA ASN A 52 1.22 0.60 0.09
C ASN A 52 2.09 1.40 -0.89
N ARG A 53 2.43 2.65 -0.54
CA ARG A 53 3.29 3.51 -1.36
C ARG A 53 4.70 2.95 -1.50
N VAL A 54 5.28 2.48 -0.40
CA VAL A 54 6.60 1.84 -0.39
C VAL A 54 6.59 0.58 -1.26
N PHE A 55 5.57 -0.27 -1.10
CA PHE A 55 5.43 -1.48 -1.91
C PHE A 55 5.32 -1.15 -3.42
N CYS A 56 4.43 -0.23 -3.81
CA CYS A 56 4.27 0.18 -5.21
C CYS A 56 5.58 0.75 -5.80
N GLY A 57 6.33 1.51 -5.00
CA GLY A 57 7.66 2.01 -5.38
C GLY A 57 8.67 0.89 -5.61
N LEU A 58 8.74 -0.06 -4.69
CA LEU A 58 9.63 -1.23 -4.80
C LEU A 58 9.25 -2.11 -6.00
N ALA A 59 7.96 -2.36 -6.25
CA ALA A 59 7.51 -3.15 -7.38
C ALA A 59 7.93 -2.52 -8.72
N LYS A 60 7.84 -1.19 -8.85
CA LYS A 60 8.33 -0.48 -10.05
C LYS A 60 9.84 -0.58 -10.20
N LEU A 61 10.59 -0.43 -9.09
CA LEU A 61 12.06 -0.57 -9.09
C LEU A 61 12.50 -1.98 -9.48
N ASP A 62 11.82 -3.02 -8.95
CA ASP A 62 12.11 -4.41 -9.31
C ASP A 62 11.99 -4.64 -10.83
N HIS A 63 10.99 -4.05 -11.49
CA HIS A 63 10.85 -4.15 -12.94
C HIS A 63 11.95 -3.40 -13.70
N VAL A 64 12.46 -2.29 -13.17
CA VAL A 64 13.62 -1.62 -13.76
C VAL A 64 14.86 -2.50 -13.66
N VAL A 65 15.11 -3.09 -12.47
CA VAL A 65 16.25 -3.99 -12.23
C VAL A 65 16.13 -5.25 -13.11
N PHE A 66 14.93 -5.83 -13.19
CA PHE A 66 14.63 -6.97 -14.06
C PHE A 66 15.02 -6.69 -15.51
N LYS A 67 14.57 -5.56 -16.07
CA LYS A 67 14.90 -5.18 -17.46
C LYS A 67 16.39 -4.89 -17.66
N ASN A 68 17.04 -4.21 -16.73
CA ASN A 68 18.47 -3.95 -16.81
C ASN A 68 19.29 -5.26 -16.83
N ASN A 69 18.92 -6.25 -16.02
CA ASN A 69 19.56 -7.55 -16.02
C ASN A 69 19.31 -8.30 -17.33
N LEU A 70 18.09 -8.25 -17.86
CA LEU A 70 17.75 -8.83 -19.16
C LEU A 70 18.58 -8.19 -20.30
N TYR A 71 18.67 -6.87 -20.34
CA TYR A 71 19.47 -6.17 -21.34
C TYR A 71 20.98 -6.48 -21.20
N GLY A 72 21.48 -6.55 -19.95
CA GLY A 72 22.84 -6.98 -19.70
C GLY A 72 23.13 -8.37 -20.30
N MET A 73 22.17 -9.31 -20.18
CA MET A 73 22.30 -10.63 -20.79
C MET A 73 22.23 -10.57 -22.32
N VAL A 74 21.32 -9.81 -22.90
CA VAL A 74 21.22 -9.62 -24.36
C VAL A 74 22.51 -9.06 -24.95
N PHE A 75 23.21 -8.20 -24.21
CA PHE A 75 24.52 -7.64 -24.61
C PHE A 75 25.71 -8.49 -24.20
N GLY A 76 25.49 -9.67 -23.63
CA GLY A 76 26.58 -10.58 -23.23
C GLY A 76 27.38 -10.11 -22.00
N LEU A 77 26.82 -9.20 -21.19
CA LEU A 77 27.48 -8.64 -20.02
C LEU A 77 27.28 -9.45 -18.74
N ASN A 78 26.21 -10.22 -18.64
CA ASN A 78 25.86 -11.04 -17.49
C ASN A 78 25.03 -12.26 -17.91
N SER A 79 24.84 -13.21 -16.99
CA SER A 79 23.81 -14.26 -17.08
C SER A 79 22.57 -13.82 -16.31
N PHE A 80 21.39 -14.17 -16.81
CA PHE A 80 20.12 -13.81 -16.17
C PHE A 80 19.09 -14.91 -16.33
N ASP A 81 18.58 -15.42 -15.20
CA ASP A 81 17.51 -16.39 -15.15
C ASP A 81 16.17 -15.68 -14.97
N ILE A 82 15.23 -15.93 -15.88
CA ILE A 82 13.91 -15.31 -15.83
C ILE A 82 13.01 -16.04 -14.85
N THR A 83 12.56 -15.29 -13.85
CA THR A 83 11.46 -15.71 -12.97
C THR A 83 10.12 -15.48 -13.68
N SER A 84 9.16 -16.40 -13.56
CA SER A 84 7.82 -16.20 -14.11
C SER A 84 7.10 -15.00 -13.45
N HIS A 85 6.16 -14.39 -14.18
CA HIS A 85 5.36 -13.27 -13.66
C HIS A 85 4.60 -13.60 -12.36
N LYS A 86 4.26 -14.89 -12.12
CA LYS A 86 3.60 -15.33 -10.87
C LYS A 86 4.57 -15.42 -9.68
N ASN A 87 5.84 -15.76 -9.97
CA ASN A 87 6.85 -16.02 -8.94
C ASN A 87 7.72 -14.80 -8.59
N CYS A 88 7.67 -13.74 -9.39
CA CYS A 88 8.33 -12.48 -9.03
C CYS A 88 7.65 -11.82 -7.81
N ARG A 89 8.28 -10.80 -7.20
CA ARG A 89 7.73 -10.13 -6.01
C ARG A 89 6.34 -9.53 -6.26
N LEU A 90 6.14 -8.88 -7.40
CA LEU A 90 4.84 -8.32 -7.78
C LEU A 90 3.80 -9.43 -7.98
N GLY A 91 4.17 -10.54 -8.63
CA GLY A 91 3.27 -11.67 -8.83
C GLY A 91 2.80 -12.31 -7.52
N LYS A 92 3.73 -12.61 -6.62
CA LYS A 92 3.38 -13.16 -5.29
C LYS A 92 2.44 -12.22 -4.52
N TRP A 93 2.73 -10.93 -4.53
CA TRP A 93 1.86 -9.95 -3.91
C TRP A 93 0.49 -9.87 -4.58
N TYR A 94 0.44 -9.94 -5.91
CA TYR A 94 -0.79 -9.87 -6.70
C TYR A 94 -1.69 -11.08 -6.45
N TYR A 95 -1.17 -12.30 -6.55
CA TYR A 95 -1.99 -13.52 -6.51
C TYR A 95 -2.26 -14.04 -5.11
N GLU A 96 -1.30 -13.94 -4.18
CA GLU A 96 -1.31 -14.62 -2.88
C GLU A 96 -1.16 -13.67 -1.69
N GLY A 97 -0.83 -12.40 -1.95
CA GLY A 97 -0.50 -11.44 -0.91
C GLY A 97 -1.54 -10.34 -0.73
N ALA A 98 -1.11 -9.30 -0.03
CA ALA A 98 -1.91 -8.13 0.31
C ALA A 98 -2.48 -7.37 -0.92
N GLY A 99 -1.97 -7.63 -2.13
CA GLY A 99 -2.48 -7.04 -3.36
C GLY A 99 -3.93 -7.41 -3.62
N LYS A 100 -4.22 -8.70 -3.57
CA LYS A 100 -5.58 -9.22 -3.76
C LYS A 100 -6.54 -8.70 -2.68
N GLU A 101 -6.11 -8.69 -1.43
CA GLU A 101 -6.95 -8.26 -0.31
C GLU A 101 -7.26 -6.76 -0.36
N ASN A 102 -6.29 -5.95 -0.73
CA ASN A 102 -6.36 -4.51 -0.55
C ASN A 102 -6.70 -3.73 -1.83
N PHE A 103 -6.39 -4.29 -3.03
CA PHE A 103 -6.47 -3.57 -4.31
C PHE A 103 -7.40 -4.22 -5.33
N ALA A 104 -7.96 -5.42 -5.08
CA ALA A 104 -8.77 -6.14 -6.07
C ALA A 104 -9.94 -5.32 -6.64
N ASN A 105 -10.48 -4.38 -5.86
CA ASN A 105 -11.57 -3.50 -6.27
C ASN A 105 -11.13 -2.31 -7.12
N THR A 106 -9.81 -2.06 -7.25
CA THR A 106 -9.29 -0.96 -8.07
C THR A 106 -9.22 -1.35 -9.55
N SER A 107 -9.40 -0.38 -10.42
CA SER A 107 -9.32 -0.61 -11.86
C SER A 107 -7.88 -0.89 -12.31
N GLY A 108 -6.90 -0.21 -11.67
CA GLY A 108 -5.48 -0.44 -11.93
C GLY A 108 -5.05 -1.87 -11.59
N TYR A 109 -5.50 -2.45 -10.47
CA TYR A 109 -5.21 -3.84 -10.13
C TYR A 109 -5.75 -4.81 -11.20
N ARG A 110 -7.00 -4.65 -11.63
CA ARG A 110 -7.59 -5.55 -12.64
C ARG A 110 -6.91 -5.48 -14.00
N ALA A 111 -6.36 -4.32 -14.37
CA ALA A 111 -5.66 -4.13 -15.64
C ALA A 111 -4.18 -4.55 -15.57
N LEU A 112 -3.60 -4.70 -14.37
CA LEU A 112 -2.17 -4.93 -14.16
C LEU A 112 -1.71 -6.29 -14.72
N GLU A 113 -2.51 -7.34 -14.52
CA GLU A 113 -2.09 -8.74 -14.72
C GLU A 113 -1.68 -9.03 -16.16
N SER A 114 -2.48 -8.65 -17.13
CA SER A 114 -2.21 -8.92 -18.56
C SER A 114 -0.89 -8.27 -19.03
N HIS A 115 -0.65 -7.02 -18.64
CA HIS A 115 0.58 -6.30 -18.99
C HIS A 115 1.79 -6.88 -18.26
N HIS A 116 1.63 -7.29 -16.99
CA HIS A 116 2.69 -7.90 -16.23
C HIS A 116 3.10 -9.27 -16.79
N ALA A 117 2.12 -10.10 -17.18
CA ALA A 117 2.37 -11.36 -17.85
C ALA A 117 3.09 -11.15 -19.20
N SER A 118 2.69 -10.13 -19.96
CA SER A 118 3.31 -9.78 -21.24
C SER A 118 4.79 -9.39 -21.09
N VAL A 119 5.14 -8.56 -20.10
CA VAL A 119 6.55 -8.22 -19.82
C VAL A 119 7.41 -9.47 -19.65
N HIS A 120 6.95 -10.45 -18.85
CA HIS A 120 7.68 -11.68 -18.61
C HIS A 120 7.72 -12.60 -19.83
N ALA A 121 6.65 -12.63 -20.64
CA ALA A 121 6.60 -13.43 -21.87
C ALA A 121 7.61 -12.89 -22.90
N GLU A 122 7.59 -11.59 -23.20
CA GLU A 122 8.51 -10.96 -24.15
C GLU A 122 9.98 -11.07 -23.69
N ALA A 123 10.22 -10.92 -22.37
CA ALA A 123 11.54 -11.13 -21.78
C ALA A 123 12.03 -12.58 -21.99
N ASN A 124 11.15 -13.57 -21.81
CA ASN A 124 11.49 -14.98 -22.03
C ASN A 124 11.80 -15.28 -23.50
N ASP A 125 11.08 -14.65 -24.43
CA ASP A 125 11.36 -14.76 -25.87
C ASP A 125 12.72 -14.17 -26.24
N LEU A 126 13.09 -13.01 -25.62
CA LEU A 126 14.43 -12.43 -25.78
C LEU A 126 15.54 -13.35 -25.27
N VAL A 127 15.35 -13.98 -24.09
CA VAL A 127 16.31 -14.96 -23.56
C VAL A 127 16.50 -16.14 -24.52
N LYS A 128 15.42 -16.70 -25.03
CA LYS A 128 15.49 -17.80 -26.00
C LYS A 128 16.22 -17.41 -27.27
N ALA A 129 15.94 -16.21 -27.83
CA ALA A 129 16.62 -15.71 -29.00
C ALA A 129 18.15 -15.58 -28.79
N VAL A 130 18.58 -15.15 -27.58
CA VAL A 130 19.99 -15.09 -27.21
C VAL A 130 20.61 -16.50 -27.15
N GLN A 131 19.91 -17.45 -26.50
CA GLN A 131 20.39 -18.83 -26.32
C GLN A 131 20.47 -19.63 -27.64
N GLU A 132 19.59 -19.34 -28.59
CA GLU A 132 19.52 -20.00 -29.90
C GLU A 132 20.39 -19.32 -30.97
N ASP A 133 21.24 -18.37 -30.57
CA ASP A 133 22.12 -17.58 -31.44
C ASP A 133 21.39 -16.80 -32.55
N HIS A 134 20.11 -16.47 -32.32
CA HIS A 134 19.26 -15.68 -33.22
C HIS A 134 19.48 -14.14 -33.03
N ILE A 135 20.55 -13.72 -32.38
CA ILE A 135 20.87 -12.30 -32.10
C ILE A 135 21.14 -11.51 -33.40
N THR A 136 21.38 -12.18 -34.52
CA THR A 136 21.65 -11.57 -35.81
C THR A 136 20.44 -10.87 -36.44
N ASP A 137 19.19 -11.19 -36.02
CA ASP A 137 17.99 -10.47 -36.46
C ASP A 137 17.70 -9.27 -35.53
N SER A 138 18.36 -8.16 -35.84
CA SER A 138 18.18 -6.90 -35.09
C SER A 138 16.73 -6.38 -35.09
N LYS A 139 15.95 -6.62 -36.16
CA LYS A 139 14.56 -6.19 -36.24
C LYS A 139 13.66 -7.00 -35.33
N TYR A 140 13.90 -8.30 -35.21
CA TYR A 140 13.19 -9.17 -34.29
C TYR A 140 13.43 -8.71 -32.83
N LEU A 141 14.70 -8.52 -32.47
CA LEU A 141 15.09 -8.05 -31.13
C LEU A 141 14.49 -6.69 -30.80
N GLU A 142 14.59 -5.72 -31.72
CA GLU A 142 13.98 -4.40 -31.59
C GLU A 142 12.47 -4.50 -31.35
N HIS A 143 11.78 -5.30 -32.15
CA HIS A 143 10.33 -5.50 -32.01
C HIS A 143 9.97 -6.08 -30.64
N LYS A 144 10.68 -7.12 -30.16
CA LYS A 144 10.45 -7.73 -28.84
C LYS A 144 10.73 -6.79 -27.69
N VAL A 145 11.81 -6.00 -27.79
CA VAL A 145 12.12 -4.95 -26.80
C VAL A 145 11.00 -3.90 -26.77
N HIS A 146 10.50 -3.44 -27.92
CA HIS A 146 9.40 -2.48 -27.95
C HIS A 146 8.11 -3.03 -27.30
N LEU A 147 7.73 -4.26 -27.57
CA LEU A 147 6.55 -4.88 -26.95
C LEU A 147 6.70 -5.00 -25.44
N MET A 148 7.88 -5.41 -24.97
CA MET A 148 8.19 -5.50 -23.54
C MET A 148 8.16 -4.13 -22.87
N GLU A 149 8.77 -3.10 -23.49
CA GLU A 149 8.80 -1.74 -22.93
C GLU A 149 7.40 -1.10 -22.87
N ASP A 150 6.58 -1.31 -23.91
CA ASP A 150 5.19 -0.85 -23.90
C ASP A 150 4.39 -1.50 -22.76
N SER A 151 4.50 -2.83 -22.64
CA SER A 151 3.87 -3.56 -21.53
C SER A 151 4.39 -3.11 -20.17
N ALA A 152 5.72 -2.88 -20.03
CA ALA A 152 6.33 -2.39 -18.79
C ALA A 152 5.89 -0.97 -18.43
N LYS A 153 5.62 -0.12 -19.41
CA LYS A 153 5.01 1.20 -19.21
C LYS A 153 3.62 1.05 -18.59
N HIS A 154 2.77 0.20 -19.17
CA HIS A 154 1.43 -0.06 -18.66
C HIS A 154 1.44 -0.70 -17.25
N VAL A 155 2.41 -1.57 -16.94
CA VAL A 155 2.60 -2.08 -15.58
C VAL A 155 2.80 -0.94 -14.59
N LYS A 156 3.70 0.01 -14.89
CA LYS A 156 3.96 1.17 -14.02
C LYS A 156 2.73 2.06 -13.85
N GLU A 157 2.04 2.36 -14.95
CA GLU A 157 0.81 3.17 -14.95
C GLU A 157 -0.31 2.53 -14.12
N ASN A 158 -0.49 1.21 -14.25
CA ASN A 158 -1.51 0.49 -13.48
C ASN A 158 -1.15 0.36 -11.99
N ILE A 159 0.13 0.24 -11.64
CA ILE A 159 0.59 0.32 -10.25
C ILE A 159 0.28 1.70 -9.65
N ASP A 160 0.56 2.77 -10.37
CA ASP A 160 0.24 4.12 -9.91
C ASP A 160 -1.28 4.32 -9.80
N LYS A 161 -2.03 3.89 -10.80
CA LYS A 161 -3.50 4.01 -10.82
C LYS A 161 -4.14 3.30 -9.64
N MET A 162 -3.79 2.03 -9.38
CA MET A 162 -4.35 1.30 -8.23
C MET A 162 -3.98 1.96 -6.90
N PHE A 163 -2.76 2.50 -6.79
CA PHE A 163 -2.32 3.20 -5.58
C PHE A 163 -3.15 4.47 -5.33
N TYR A 164 -3.32 5.32 -6.35
CA TYR A 164 -4.10 6.56 -6.19
C TYR A 164 -5.58 6.28 -5.94
N GLU A 165 -6.19 5.31 -6.62
CA GLU A 165 -7.57 4.89 -6.36
C GLU A 165 -7.74 4.46 -4.88
N LYS A 166 -6.77 3.70 -4.35
CA LYS A 166 -6.81 3.26 -2.94
C LYS A 166 -6.53 4.39 -1.96
N GLN A 167 -5.64 5.31 -2.30
CA GLN A 167 -5.36 6.50 -1.50
C GLN A 167 -6.61 7.38 -1.35
N ASP A 168 -7.35 7.60 -2.43
CA ASP A 168 -8.60 8.38 -2.41
C ASP A 168 -9.66 7.72 -1.53
N GLU A 169 -9.78 6.39 -1.59
CA GLU A 169 -10.67 5.62 -0.70
C GLU A 169 -10.31 5.84 0.77
N LEU A 170 -9.02 5.69 1.11
CA LEU A 170 -8.53 5.84 2.48
C LEU A 170 -8.67 7.27 3.01
N ASN A 171 -8.41 8.28 2.19
CA ASN A 171 -8.57 9.67 2.57
C ASN A 171 -10.04 9.98 2.95
N LYS A 172 -11.00 9.47 2.17
CA LYS A 172 -12.44 9.61 2.50
C LYS A 172 -12.80 8.95 3.83
N ILE A 173 -12.19 7.81 4.15
CA ILE A 173 -12.39 7.12 5.44
C ILE A 173 -11.81 7.98 6.58
N ILE A 174 -10.60 8.51 6.42
CA ILE A 174 -9.95 9.37 7.43
C ILE A 174 -10.79 10.62 7.70
N GLU A 175 -11.29 11.27 6.66
CA GLU A 175 -12.15 12.45 6.80
C GLU A 175 -13.44 12.16 7.58
N LYS A 176 -14.09 11.01 7.33
CA LYS A 176 -15.28 10.59 8.08
C LYS A 176 -14.96 10.36 9.57
N ILE A 177 -13.87 9.64 9.84
CA ILE A 177 -13.40 9.39 11.22
C ILE A 177 -13.17 10.71 11.96
N GLN A 178 -12.52 11.69 11.31
CA GLN A 178 -12.24 13.00 11.91
C GLN A 178 -13.51 13.80 12.19
N LYS A 179 -14.55 13.64 11.37
CA LYS A 179 -15.87 14.25 11.58
C LYS A 179 -16.72 13.53 12.63
N GLY A 180 -16.29 12.34 13.07
CA GLY A 180 -17.05 11.52 14.03
C GLY A 180 -18.25 10.80 13.42
N GLU A 181 -18.22 10.56 12.10
CA GLU A 181 -19.20 9.82 11.32
C GLU A 181 -18.88 8.32 11.22
#